data_fe81e97368a557b0114a78deb70bf2d0
#
_entry.id   fe81e97368a557b0114a78deb70bf2d0
#
_cell.length_a   1.000
_cell.length_b   1.000
_cell.length_c   1.000
_cell.angle_alpha   90.00
_cell.angle_beta   90.00
_cell.angle_gamma   90.00
#
_symmetry.space_group_name_H-M   'P 1'
#
loop_
_entity.id
_entity.type
_entity.pdbx_description
1 polymer ?
#
loop_
_entity_poly.entity_id
_entity_poly.type
_entity_poly.pdbx_seq_one_letter_code
_entity_poly.pdbx_strand_id
1 'polypeptide(L)'
;KGNIMQEVYSKEEFEAKLRDMGKMYHIHHPFHIRMYEGTCTKEEIQGWVANRFYYQCMIPIKDAAIMSNCDSLVDRRKWIDRITDHDSVGGGIEAWLELGEAVGLNKEDLIYDEFLLPSVKFAVDAYVNFARQRPWKEAAMSSLTEMFAPQIHQQRLSTWPDNYPWIEQKGLRYFQKRLSEARRDV
;
A
#
# COMPACT_ATOMS: atom_id res chain seq x y z
N LYS A 1 -31.72 15.52 23.81
CA LYS A 1 -31.00 15.47 22.53
C LYS A 1 -29.79 16.36 22.68
N GLY A 2 -28.66 15.78 23.10
CA GLY A 2 -27.39 16.51 23.22
C GLY A 2 -26.91 16.86 21.83
N ASN A 3 -26.74 18.14 21.54
CA ASN A 3 -25.98 18.63 20.40
C ASN A 3 -24.53 18.16 20.60
N ILE A 4 -24.12 17.10 19.93
CA ILE A 4 -22.70 16.80 19.75
C ILE A 4 -22.21 17.90 18.81
N MET A 5 -21.61 18.94 19.36
CA MET A 5 -20.86 19.90 18.56
C MET A 5 -19.79 19.13 17.82
N GLN A 6 -19.96 18.99 16.52
CA GLN A 6 -18.96 18.42 15.65
C GLN A 6 -17.78 19.39 15.65
N GLU A 7 -16.66 18.98 16.26
CA GLU A 7 -15.43 19.77 16.20
C GLU A 7 -15.05 19.95 14.72
N VAL A 8 -15.04 21.18 14.28
CA VAL A 8 -14.61 21.55 12.92
C VAL A 8 -13.15 21.94 13.00
N TYR A 9 -12.28 21.09 12.47
CA TYR A 9 -10.85 21.35 12.38
C TYR A 9 -10.52 22.23 11.18
N SER A 10 -9.49 23.06 11.29
CA SER A 10 -8.84 23.63 10.13
C SER A 10 -8.17 22.51 9.31
N LYS A 11 -7.78 22.81 8.07
CA LYS A 11 -7.05 21.84 7.22
C LYS A 11 -5.76 21.38 7.90
N GLU A 12 -5.02 22.32 8.47
CA GLU A 12 -3.74 22.07 9.13
C GLU A 12 -3.91 21.22 10.40
N GLU A 13 -4.93 21.51 11.20
CA GLU A 13 -5.25 20.73 12.39
C GLU A 13 -5.68 19.30 12.02
N PHE A 14 -6.48 19.15 10.97
CA PHE A 14 -6.92 17.85 10.49
C PHE A 14 -5.74 17.05 9.97
N GLU A 15 -4.86 17.62 9.14
CA GLU A 15 -3.66 16.96 8.64
C GLU A 15 -2.72 16.55 9.79
N ALA A 16 -2.52 17.41 10.79
CA ALA A 16 -1.71 17.08 11.95
C ALA A 16 -2.26 15.88 12.73
N LYS A 17 -3.59 15.81 12.91
CA LYS A 17 -4.25 14.66 13.54
C LYS A 17 -4.06 13.38 12.73
N LEU A 18 -4.18 13.44 11.41
CA LEU A 18 -3.95 12.28 10.55
C LEU A 18 -2.50 11.80 10.64
N ARG A 19 -1.53 12.71 10.63
CA ARG A 19 -0.11 12.37 10.78
C ARG A 19 0.20 11.77 12.15
N ASP A 20 -0.46 12.22 13.22
CA ASP A 20 -0.30 11.64 14.55
C ASP A 20 -0.76 10.17 14.62
N MET A 21 -1.74 9.78 13.79
CA MET A 21 -2.14 8.38 13.64
C MET A 21 -1.03 7.49 13.08
N GLY A 22 0.00 8.06 12.46
CA GLY A 22 1.19 7.35 12.03
C GLY A 22 1.88 6.55 13.12
N LYS A 23 1.69 6.90 14.40
CA LYS A 23 2.17 6.14 15.56
C LYS A 23 1.65 4.70 15.59
N MET A 24 0.47 4.45 15.03
CA MET A 24 -0.15 3.13 14.96
C MET A 24 0.15 2.41 13.65
N TYR A 25 0.94 3.01 12.78
CA TYR A 25 1.21 2.46 11.46
C TYR A 25 2.21 1.29 11.56
N HIS A 26 2.09 0.34 10.65
CA HIS A 26 2.84 -0.91 10.66
C HIS A 26 4.37 -0.76 10.58
N ILE A 27 4.88 0.41 10.20
CA ILE A 27 6.34 0.68 10.13
C ILE A 27 7.03 0.55 11.49
N HIS A 28 6.30 0.65 12.59
CA HIS A 28 6.80 0.46 13.95
C HIS A 28 6.75 -1.00 14.41
N HIS A 29 6.21 -1.90 13.58
CA HIS A 29 6.19 -3.32 13.88
C HIS A 29 7.62 -3.91 13.84
N PRO A 30 8.00 -4.81 14.77
CA PRO A 30 9.37 -5.36 14.83
C PRO A 30 9.87 -5.95 13.52
N PHE A 31 9.00 -6.58 12.72
CA PHE A 31 9.36 -7.09 11.41
C PHE A 31 9.83 -5.96 10.45
N HIS A 32 9.13 -4.81 10.42
CA HIS A 32 9.54 -3.69 9.59
C HIS A 32 10.84 -3.04 10.05
N ILE A 33 11.05 -2.96 11.38
CA ILE A 33 12.31 -2.48 11.95
C ILE A 33 13.45 -3.38 11.47
N ARG A 34 13.34 -4.69 11.62
CA ARG A 34 14.32 -5.67 11.14
C ARG A 34 14.57 -5.55 9.63
N MET A 35 13.53 -5.30 8.85
CA MET A 35 13.66 -5.11 7.41
C MET A 35 14.54 -3.90 7.06
N TYR A 36 14.40 -2.79 7.79
CA TYR A 36 15.21 -1.59 7.59
C TYR A 36 16.65 -1.75 8.11
N GLU A 37 16.82 -2.51 9.17
CA GLU A 37 18.12 -2.81 9.76
C GLU A 37 18.91 -3.88 8.99
N GLY A 38 18.29 -4.51 7.97
CA GLY A 38 18.94 -5.55 7.18
C GLY A 38 19.11 -6.89 7.91
N THR A 39 18.31 -7.13 8.95
CA THR A 39 18.39 -8.33 9.79
C THR A 39 17.33 -9.38 9.47
N CYS A 40 16.49 -9.16 8.45
CA CYS A 40 15.61 -10.20 7.92
C CYS A 40 16.38 -11.23 7.10
N THR A 41 15.99 -12.50 7.22
CA THR A 41 16.50 -13.55 6.35
C THR A 41 15.94 -13.42 4.94
N LYS A 42 16.53 -14.15 3.99
CA LYS A 42 16.03 -14.21 2.62
C LYS A 42 14.58 -14.70 2.57
N GLU A 43 14.29 -15.77 3.31
CA GLU A 43 12.97 -16.38 3.39
C GLU A 43 11.92 -15.44 4.00
N GLU A 44 12.31 -14.64 4.99
CA GLU A 44 11.42 -13.63 5.58
C GLU A 44 11.07 -12.53 4.57
N ILE A 45 12.05 -12.06 3.78
CA ILE A 45 11.80 -11.08 2.71
C ILE A 45 10.94 -11.69 1.61
N GLN A 46 11.23 -12.93 1.18
CA GLN A 46 10.44 -13.66 0.19
C GLN A 46 8.99 -13.85 0.67
N GLY A 47 8.80 -14.29 1.91
CA GLY A 47 7.47 -14.46 2.51
C GLY A 47 6.68 -13.14 2.56
N TRP A 48 7.34 -12.04 2.90
CA TRP A 48 6.71 -10.72 2.89
C TRP A 48 6.31 -10.28 1.48
N VAL A 49 7.19 -10.44 0.50
CA VAL A 49 6.91 -10.10 -0.90
C VAL A 49 5.74 -10.90 -1.44
N ALA A 50 5.73 -12.22 -1.18
CA ALA A 50 4.67 -13.11 -1.64
C ALA A 50 3.30 -12.75 -1.04
N ASN A 51 3.23 -12.58 0.27
CA ASN A 51 1.98 -12.25 0.95
C ASN A 51 1.44 -10.86 0.58
N ARG A 52 2.34 -9.90 0.36
CA ARG A 52 1.93 -8.55 -0.03
C ARG A 52 1.46 -8.47 -1.49
N PHE A 53 1.76 -9.44 -2.34
CA PHE A 53 1.27 -9.48 -3.71
C PHE A 53 -0.27 -9.49 -3.76
N TYR A 54 -0.92 -10.28 -2.92
CA TYR A 54 -2.39 -10.26 -2.81
C TYR A 54 -2.93 -8.85 -2.51
N TYR A 55 -2.30 -8.14 -1.59
CA TYR A 55 -2.68 -6.75 -1.31
C TYR A 55 -2.48 -5.85 -2.54
N GLN A 56 -1.41 -6.02 -3.32
CA GLN A 56 -1.19 -5.23 -4.55
C GLN A 56 -2.31 -5.44 -5.56
N CYS A 57 -2.74 -6.68 -5.76
CA CYS A 57 -3.86 -7.01 -6.65
C CYS A 57 -5.20 -6.41 -6.16
N MET A 58 -5.36 -6.27 -4.85
CA MET A 58 -6.59 -5.77 -4.25
C MET A 58 -6.66 -4.23 -4.13
N ILE A 59 -5.56 -3.51 -4.30
CA ILE A 59 -5.55 -2.04 -4.29
C ILE A 59 -6.48 -1.45 -5.37
N PRO A 60 -6.37 -1.80 -6.66
CA PRO A 60 -7.26 -1.24 -7.68
C PRO A 60 -8.72 -1.66 -7.47
N ILE A 61 -8.97 -2.86 -6.95
CA ILE A 61 -10.33 -3.32 -6.61
C ILE A 61 -10.93 -2.47 -5.47
N LYS A 62 -10.14 -2.17 -4.44
CA LYS A 62 -10.55 -1.27 -3.36
C LYS A 62 -10.80 0.15 -3.88
N ASP A 63 -9.92 0.67 -4.73
CA ASP A 63 -10.05 2.00 -5.31
C ASP A 63 -11.29 2.10 -6.23
N ALA A 64 -11.58 1.05 -7.00
CA ALA A 64 -12.81 0.94 -7.78
C ALA A 64 -14.07 0.90 -6.90
N ALA A 65 -14.02 0.25 -5.74
CA ALA A 65 -15.11 0.24 -4.78
C ALA A 65 -15.37 1.65 -4.20
N ILE A 66 -14.33 2.41 -3.86
CA ILE A 66 -14.47 3.82 -3.45
C ILE A 66 -15.07 4.64 -4.57
N MET A 67 -14.55 4.49 -5.79
CA MET A 67 -15.03 5.21 -6.97
C MET A 67 -16.51 4.92 -7.26
N SER A 68 -16.96 3.67 -7.09
CA SER A 68 -18.34 3.27 -7.34
C SER A 68 -19.34 3.94 -6.37
N ASN A 69 -18.90 4.27 -5.17
CA ASN A 69 -19.72 4.94 -4.15
C ASN A 69 -19.57 6.49 -4.20
N CYS A 70 -18.65 7.02 -5.01
CA CYS A 70 -18.35 8.43 -5.07
C CYS A 70 -19.31 9.18 -5.99
N ASP A 71 -20.08 10.12 -5.45
CA ASP A 71 -21.00 10.98 -6.19
C ASP A 71 -20.30 12.24 -6.79
N SER A 72 -19.10 12.54 -6.37
CA SER A 72 -18.31 13.67 -6.89
C SER A 72 -17.62 13.30 -8.21
N LEU A 73 -17.98 13.99 -9.29
CA LEU A 73 -17.35 13.80 -10.60
C LEU A 73 -15.85 14.11 -10.60
N VAL A 74 -15.44 15.12 -9.83
CA VAL A 74 -14.04 15.55 -9.74
C VAL A 74 -13.21 14.51 -9.01
N ASP A 75 -13.72 14.01 -7.87
CA ASP A 75 -12.98 13.06 -7.05
C ASP A 75 -12.94 11.66 -7.69
N ARG A 76 -13.99 11.22 -8.40
CA ARG A 76 -13.95 9.96 -9.15
C ARG A 76 -12.81 9.88 -10.15
N ARG A 77 -12.46 10.98 -10.81
CA ARG A 77 -11.37 11.02 -11.80
C ARG A 77 -10.00 10.75 -11.17
N LYS A 78 -9.79 11.18 -9.93
CA LYS A 78 -8.57 10.87 -9.18
C LYS A 78 -8.40 9.38 -8.93
N TRP A 79 -9.49 8.67 -8.68
CA TRP A 79 -9.47 7.21 -8.48
C TRP A 79 -9.13 6.45 -9.77
N ILE A 80 -9.53 6.95 -10.94
CA ILE A 80 -9.18 6.35 -12.23
C ILE A 80 -7.65 6.34 -12.42
N ASP A 81 -6.98 7.45 -12.12
CA ASP A 81 -5.53 7.54 -12.22
C ASP A 81 -4.85 6.50 -11.31
N ARG A 82 -5.30 6.38 -10.06
CA ARG A 82 -4.78 5.40 -9.10
C ARG A 82 -4.98 3.95 -9.55
N ILE A 83 -6.16 3.64 -10.09
CA ILE A 83 -6.45 2.30 -10.64
C ILE A 83 -5.50 2.02 -11.80
N THR A 84 -5.33 2.97 -12.71
CA THR A 84 -4.44 2.85 -13.87
C THR A 84 -2.98 2.65 -13.46
N ASP A 85 -2.49 3.37 -12.44
CA ASP A 85 -1.13 3.22 -11.94
C ASP A 85 -0.82 1.81 -11.44
N HIS A 86 -1.83 1.13 -10.87
CA HIS A 86 -1.65 -0.22 -10.34
C HIS A 86 -1.97 -1.32 -11.34
N ASP A 87 -3.08 -1.19 -12.08
CA ASP A 87 -3.66 -2.25 -12.92
C ASP A 87 -3.62 -1.89 -14.41
N SER A 88 -2.46 -1.49 -14.88
CA SER A 88 -2.15 -1.31 -16.31
C SER A 88 -0.89 -2.07 -16.68
N VAL A 89 -0.66 -2.22 -17.98
CA VAL A 89 0.62 -2.78 -18.48
C VAL A 89 1.77 -1.92 -17.97
N GLY A 90 2.74 -2.54 -17.33
CA GLY A 90 3.84 -1.85 -16.63
C GLY A 90 3.43 -1.17 -15.32
N GLY A 91 2.22 -1.42 -14.81
CA GLY A 91 1.70 -0.87 -13.56
C GLY A 91 2.31 -1.46 -12.30
N GLY A 92 1.72 -1.08 -11.15
CA GLY A 92 2.22 -1.48 -9.84
C GLY A 92 2.19 -2.99 -9.59
N ILE A 93 1.17 -3.69 -10.12
CA ILE A 93 1.07 -5.16 -9.99
C ILE A 93 2.22 -5.84 -10.73
N GLU A 94 2.49 -5.46 -11.98
CA GLU A 94 3.63 -6.02 -12.74
C GLU A 94 4.98 -5.69 -12.10
N ALA A 95 5.14 -4.44 -11.63
CA ALA A 95 6.36 -4.05 -10.92
C ALA A 95 6.57 -4.83 -9.61
N TRP A 96 5.49 -5.26 -8.95
CA TRP A 96 5.60 -6.14 -7.79
C TRP A 96 5.95 -7.58 -8.16
N LEU A 97 5.46 -8.09 -9.29
CA LEU A 97 5.89 -9.39 -9.81
C LEU A 97 7.39 -9.39 -10.14
N GLU A 98 7.91 -8.30 -10.72
CA GLU A 98 9.36 -8.14 -10.95
C GLU A 98 10.15 -8.16 -9.64
N LEU A 99 9.63 -7.54 -8.56
CA LEU A 99 10.23 -7.64 -7.23
C LEU A 99 10.21 -9.08 -6.73
N GLY A 100 9.11 -9.81 -6.96
CA GLY A 100 9.01 -11.23 -6.62
C GLY A 100 10.11 -12.06 -7.28
N GLU A 101 10.32 -11.89 -8.57
CA GLU A 101 11.41 -12.56 -9.30
C GLU A 101 12.78 -12.13 -8.80
N ALA A 102 12.96 -10.84 -8.51
CA ALA A 102 14.23 -10.30 -8.01
C ALA A 102 14.62 -10.83 -6.62
N VAL A 103 13.63 -11.23 -5.79
CA VAL A 103 13.90 -11.91 -4.51
C VAL A 103 13.97 -13.43 -4.65
N GLY A 104 13.84 -13.98 -5.87
CA GLY A 104 13.99 -15.39 -6.18
C GLY A 104 12.71 -16.22 -6.01
N LEU A 105 11.54 -15.61 -6.17
CA LEU A 105 10.24 -16.31 -6.25
C LEU A 105 9.86 -16.56 -7.71
N ASN A 106 9.07 -17.61 -7.97
CA ASN A 106 8.47 -17.80 -9.28
C ASN A 106 7.22 -16.93 -9.41
N LYS A 107 7.05 -16.36 -10.59
CA LYS A 107 5.91 -15.50 -10.89
C LYS A 107 4.57 -16.22 -10.74
N GLU A 108 4.52 -17.48 -11.17
CA GLU A 108 3.33 -18.33 -11.11
C GLU A 108 2.90 -18.58 -9.65
N ASP A 109 3.85 -18.83 -8.75
CA ASP A 109 3.56 -19.05 -7.32
C ASP A 109 2.89 -17.81 -6.69
N LEU A 110 3.26 -16.61 -7.14
CA LEU A 110 2.61 -15.37 -6.71
C LEU A 110 1.19 -15.26 -7.28
N ILE A 111 1.03 -15.51 -8.58
CA ILE A 111 -0.26 -15.39 -9.28
C ILE A 111 -1.30 -16.38 -8.73
N TYR A 112 -0.87 -17.56 -8.31
CA TYR A 112 -1.74 -18.61 -7.74
C TYR A 112 -1.84 -18.57 -6.22
N ASP A 113 -1.31 -17.53 -5.57
CA ASP A 113 -1.39 -17.34 -4.11
C ASP A 113 -0.82 -18.50 -3.28
N GLU A 114 0.19 -19.24 -3.81
CA GLU A 114 0.75 -20.44 -3.17
C GLU A 114 1.29 -20.19 -1.75
N PHE A 115 1.76 -18.98 -1.47
CA PHE A 115 2.32 -18.58 -0.18
C PHE A 115 1.41 -17.66 0.63
N LEU A 116 0.17 -17.42 0.17
CA LEU A 116 -0.74 -16.50 0.82
C LEU A 116 -1.26 -17.08 2.14
N LEU A 117 -0.96 -16.39 3.23
CA LEU A 117 -1.46 -16.76 4.54
C LEU A 117 -2.94 -16.36 4.69
N PRO A 118 -3.78 -17.26 5.24
CA PRO A 118 -5.21 -16.99 5.47
C PRO A 118 -5.46 -15.70 6.28
N SER A 119 -4.60 -15.39 7.24
CA SER A 119 -4.68 -14.16 8.04
C SER A 119 -4.43 -12.90 7.21
N VAL A 120 -3.50 -12.95 6.26
CA VAL A 120 -3.23 -11.84 5.34
C VAL A 120 -4.41 -11.65 4.41
N LYS A 121 -4.92 -12.73 3.82
CA LYS A 121 -6.12 -12.69 2.98
C LYS A 121 -7.30 -12.08 3.72
N PHE A 122 -7.57 -12.56 4.94
CA PHE A 122 -8.65 -12.03 5.78
C PHE A 122 -8.53 -10.51 6.02
N ALA A 123 -7.33 -10.04 6.37
CA ALA A 123 -7.10 -8.62 6.63
C ALA A 123 -7.28 -7.75 5.37
N VAL A 124 -6.78 -8.22 4.22
CA VAL A 124 -6.93 -7.50 2.95
C VAL A 124 -8.39 -7.51 2.47
N ASP A 125 -9.08 -8.64 2.58
CA ASP A 125 -10.51 -8.73 2.24
C ASP A 125 -11.37 -7.80 3.12
N ALA A 126 -11.07 -7.72 4.41
CA ALA A 126 -11.75 -6.80 5.34
C ALA A 126 -11.54 -5.33 4.93
N TYR A 127 -10.34 -4.98 4.52
CA TYR A 127 -9.99 -3.65 4.01
C TYR A 127 -10.78 -3.29 2.74
N VAL A 128 -10.87 -4.21 1.78
CA VAL A 128 -11.66 -4.02 0.56
C VAL A 128 -13.16 -3.93 0.87
N ASN A 129 -13.66 -4.80 1.75
CA ASN A 129 -15.06 -4.80 2.15
C ASN A 129 -15.45 -3.53 2.90
N PHE A 130 -14.56 -2.96 3.70
CA PHE A 130 -14.76 -1.64 4.29
C PHE A 130 -15.03 -0.58 3.21
N ALA A 131 -14.20 -0.54 2.16
CA ALA A 131 -14.36 0.40 1.05
C ALA A 131 -15.68 0.20 0.27
N ARG A 132 -16.14 -1.06 0.15
CA ARG A 132 -17.42 -1.39 -0.51
C ARG A 132 -18.65 -0.95 0.27
N GLN A 133 -18.58 -1.01 1.59
CA GLN A 133 -19.75 -0.84 2.48
C GLN A 133 -19.90 0.57 3.05
N ARG A 134 -18.83 1.38 3.03
CA ARG A 134 -18.82 2.71 3.64
C ARG A 134 -19.08 3.81 2.63
N PRO A 135 -19.65 4.94 3.08
CA PRO A 135 -19.70 6.15 2.27
C PRO A 135 -18.30 6.48 1.72
N TRP A 136 -18.23 6.98 0.51
CA TRP A 136 -16.95 7.12 -0.19
C TRP A 136 -15.91 7.97 0.56
N LYS A 137 -16.34 8.99 1.32
CA LYS A 137 -15.44 9.83 2.13
C LYS A 137 -14.80 9.03 3.27
N GLU A 138 -15.58 8.16 3.93
CA GLU A 138 -15.04 7.25 4.94
C GLU A 138 -14.14 6.21 4.30
N ALA A 139 -14.57 5.63 3.19
CA ALA A 139 -13.80 4.64 2.45
C ALA A 139 -12.46 5.21 1.94
N ALA A 140 -12.43 6.48 1.51
CA ALA A 140 -11.22 7.17 1.10
C ALA A 140 -10.17 7.24 2.23
N MET A 141 -10.61 7.30 3.49
CA MET A 141 -9.69 7.26 4.64
C MET A 141 -8.89 5.95 4.72
N SER A 142 -9.38 4.87 4.11
CA SER A 142 -8.60 3.62 3.98
C SER A 142 -7.32 3.80 3.15
N SER A 143 -7.23 4.84 2.34
CA SER A 143 -6.05 5.20 1.56
C SER A 143 -5.09 6.17 2.29
N LEU A 144 -5.32 6.45 3.57
CA LEU A 144 -4.45 7.31 4.40
C LEU A 144 -3.00 6.83 4.43
N THR A 145 -2.77 5.54 4.18
CA THR A 145 -1.44 4.96 4.02
C THR A 145 -0.56 5.70 3.00
N GLU A 146 -1.16 6.35 2.02
CA GLU A 146 -0.44 7.14 1.01
C GLU A 146 0.30 8.33 1.61
N MET A 147 -0.15 8.88 2.74
CA MET A 147 0.57 9.95 3.44
C MET A 147 1.97 9.51 3.92
N PHE A 148 2.14 8.22 4.20
CA PHE A 148 3.39 7.64 4.73
C PHE A 148 4.20 6.91 3.66
N ALA A 149 3.56 6.53 2.55
CA ALA A 149 4.17 5.71 1.50
C ALA A 149 5.44 6.33 0.89
N PRO A 150 5.52 7.64 0.60
CA PRO A 150 6.73 8.23 0.02
C PRO A 150 7.98 8.02 0.89
N GLN A 151 7.85 8.25 2.20
CA GLN A 151 8.95 8.05 3.13
C GLN A 151 9.37 6.58 3.22
N ILE A 152 8.40 5.66 3.26
CA ILE A 152 8.66 4.22 3.32
C ILE A 152 9.37 3.75 2.05
N HIS A 153 8.93 4.17 0.88
CA HIS A 153 9.57 3.79 -0.38
C HIS A 153 10.98 4.38 -0.50
N GLN A 154 11.15 5.64 -0.12
CA GLN A 154 12.47 6.27 -0.09
C GLN A 154 13.44 5.52 0.82
N GLN A 155 12.98 5.12 2.00
CA GLN A 155 13.82 4.37 2.96
C GLN A 155 14.23 3.00 2.38
N ARG A 156 13.33 2.28 1.73
CA ARG A 156 13.66 1.01 1.07
C ARG A 156 14.68 1.19 -0.05
N LEU A 157 14.51 2.20 -0.89
CA LEU A 157 15.44 2.50 -1.97
C LEU A 157 16.86 2.85 -1.45
N SER A 158 16.95 3.49 -0.28
CA SER A 158 18.23 3.87 0.31
C SER A 158 18.90 2.76 1.12
N THR A 159 18.15 1.81 1.68
CA THR A 159 18.71 0.80 2.60
C THR A 159 18.84 -0.59 1.98
N TRP A 160 17.92 -0.98 1.11
CA TRP A 160 17.90 -2.34 0.57
C TRP A 160 19.09 -2.71 -0.30
N PRO A 161 19.67 -1.85 -1.14
CA PRO A 161 20.85 -2.20 -1.91
C PRO A 161 22.05 -2.63 -1.05
N ASP A 162 22.21 -2.01 0.11
CA ASP A 162 23.30 -2.34 1.03
C ASP A 162 22.93 -3.50 1.95
N ASN A 163 21.70 -3.53 2.44
CA ASN A 163 21.23 -4.52 3.42
C ASN A 163 20.91 -5.88 2.78
N TYR A 164 20.46 -5.87 1.53
CA TYR A 164 20.05 -7.07 0.80
C TYR A 164 20.67 -7.10 -0.61
N PRO A 165 22.01 -7.17 -0.73
CA PRO A 165 22.71 -7.09 -2.02
C PRO A 165 22.38 -8.25 -2.98
N TRP A 166 21.73 -9.30 -2.48
CA TRP A 166 21.27 -10.43 -3.27
C TRP A 166 19.96 -10.14 -4.04
N ILE A 167 19.26 -9.02 -3.75
CA ILE A 167 18.07 -8.58 -4.48
C ILE A 167 18.52 -7.84 -5.74
N GLU A 168 18.08 -8.29 -6.90
CA GLU A 168 18.38 -7.61 -8.15
C GLU A 168 17.76 -6.21 -8.19
N GLN A 169 18.56 -5.20 -8.55
CA GLN A 169 18.10 -3.79 -8.54
C GLN A 169 16.87 -3.52 -9.40
N LYS A 170 16.68 -4.27 -10.51
CA LYS A 170 15.49 -4.15 -11.34
C LYS A 170 14.18 -4.34 -10.55
N GLY A 171 14.19 -5.18 -9.50
CA GLY A 171 13.04 -5.42 -8.63
C GLY A 171 12.65 -4.23 -7.77
N LEU A 172 13.53 -3.23 -7.62
CA LEU A 172 13.22 -2.02 -6.85
C LEU A 172 12.37 -1.01 -7.63
N ARG A 173 12.05 -1.29 -8.92
CA ARG A 173 11.25 -0.42 -9.79
C ARG A 173 9.90 -0.07 -9.17
N TYR A 174 9.27 -0.99 -8.48
CA TYR A 174 8.02 -0.72 -7.75
C TYR A 174 8.16 0.48 -6.80
N PHE A 175 9.19 0.46 -5.95
CA PHE A 175 9.40 1.54 -4.96
C PHE A 175 9.74 2.86 -5.63
N GLN A 176 10.52 2.84 -6.73
CA GLN A 176 10.85 4.03 -7.51
C GLN A 176 9.60 4.67 -8.11
N LYS A 177 8.75 3.85 -8.75
CA LYS A 177 7.50 4.29 -9.34
C LYS A 177 6.55 4.87 -8.28
N ARG A 178 6.34 4.14 -7.18
CA ARG A 178 5.45 4.59 -6.11
C ARG A 178 5.92 5.86 -5.39
N LEU A 179 7.19 6.18 -5.44
CA LEU A 179 7.70 7.41 -4.82
C LEU A 179 7.12 8.69 -5.45
N SER A 180 6.91 8.70 -6.77
CA SER A 180 6.30 9.82 -7.50
C SER A 180 4.77 9.79 -7.44
N GLU A 181 4.17 8.61 -7.61
CA GLU A 181 2.72 8.42 -7.64
C GLU A 181 2.09 8.73 -6.28
N ALA A 182 2.63 8.20 -5.18
CA ALA A 182 2.10 8.43 -3.84
C ALA A 182 2.13 9.91 -3.43
N ARG A 183 3.09 10.70 -3.94
CA ARG A 183 3.12 12.15 -3.71
C ARG A 183 1.96 12.89 -4.39
N ARG A 184 1.50 12.40 -5.53
CA ARG A 184 0.34 12.95 -6.22
C ARG A 184 -0.96 12.59 -5.51
N ASP A 185 -1.03 11.42 -4.89
CA ASP A 185 -2.23 10.82 -4.31
C ASP A 185 -2.58 11.36 -2.90
N VAL A 186 -1.72 12.20 -2.31
CA VAL A 186 -1.92 12.89 -1.01
C VAL A 186 -2.55 14.33 -1.19
#